data_48cc3060c94ef6dfc9a950c9a3de0486
#
_entry.id   48cc3060c94ef6dfc9a950c9a3de0486
#
_cell.length_a   1.000
_cell.length_b   1.000
_cell.length_c   1.000
_cell.angle_alpha   90.00
_cell.angle_beta   90.00
_cell.angle_gamma   90.00
#
_symmetry.space_group_name_H-M   'P 1'
#
loop_
_entity.id
_entity.type
_entity.pdbx_description
1 polymer ?
#
loop_
_entity_poly.entity_id
_entity_poly.type
_entity_poly.pdbx_seq_one_letter_code
_entity_poly.pdbx_strand_id
1 'polypeptide(L)'
;MTRERSPFLLSYQKQVQTTWLSLRLYENTDLLIDGEKQGLGLQPIFCQLSSHKNVNTHVIVTGQGRGLSKAGLKNFINEKNSSCEVSIYDLDIKTNNKIGVLELVFQATSHFLNQIQPDVLLYIKDSENYAIRGIDSALLAASSLGVTGISVPIEDAEHLIWLAHLPIEALKHWNTPKVQVQVITQDRPDSLARLVRSLKSSHFFGDEISLTINMDRGADPVTKEYCRTLEWPFGQKNIRHRIVQGGLMAAVVESYYPKDDHDYTVLLEDDVELSPYFYTWTKYGILKYRYGPDRVHSSRMYGISYYGSKINELYPPGRRPFDPAIFLEGTNFPFRTPYLWQVPCSWGAVYFPEVWREFHDYFPARLQDLSGLNLQNITVPETRSNRWKKSWKKFLIELIYLRGYVMLYPNYENFMSFSTNHAEAGTHIHLVEGKPRPNDIFGVPLMEEDVVLSGLPGGRLPNFTDLPTLDLIGNVVPREELIQRGRSLQSEVSLCPPSESDELTFDPKDILCVNEERRQIAMDEIEARKELSKKLHTAVKFIANHTLDSNDEMEVDPERLLNIVLEIYNSSSISPSIVDLPTSTQTSAVEIKILHDDELVTEPQVTQTMELSHVTPKVQK
;
A
#
# COMPACT_ATOMS: atom_id res chain seq x y z
N MET A 1 45.67 -10.37 53.36
CA MET A 1 45.62 -11.17 52.11
C MET A 1 44.51 -10.62 51.26
N THR A 2 44.82 -9.61 50.52
CA THR A 2 43.93 -8.87 49.58
C THR A 2 44.23 -9.37 48.19
N ARG A 3 43.28 -10.03 47.53
CA ARG A 3 43.35 -10.38 46.11
C ARG A 3 42.73 -9.24 45.28
N GLU A 4 43.56 -8.53 44.57
CA GLU A 4 43.17 -7.62 43.51
C GLU A 4 42.45 -8.36 42.38
N ARG A 5 41.28 -7.87 41.99
CA ARG A 5 40.57 -8.29 40.77
C ARG A 5 40.99 -7.38 39.63
N SER A 6 41.63 -7.97 38.66
CA SER A 6 41.97 -7.38 37.36
C SER A 6 40.71 -6.89 36.61
N PRO A 7 40.74 -5.73 35.93
CA PRO A 7 39.60 -5.26 35.15
C PRO A 7 39.46 -6.09 33.89
N PHE A 8 38.26 -6.63 33.66
CA PHE A 8 37.85 -7.26 32.41
C PHE A 8 37.87 -6.22 31.28
N LEU A 9 38.81 -6.39 30.37
CA LEU A 9 38.77 -5.80 29.03
C LEU A 9 37.56 -6.39 28.29
N LEU A 10 36.50 -5.60 28.16
CA LEU A 10 35.45 -5.82 27.18
C LEU A 10 36.05 -5.62 25.77
N SER A 11 36.51 -6.71 25.17
CA SER A 11 36.80 -6.73 23.74
C SER A 11 35.48 -6.61 22.99
N TYR A 12 35.23 -5.45 22.43
CA TYR A 12 34.25 -5.27 21.37
C TYR A 12 34.71 -6.13 20.18
N GLN A 13 34.24 -7.39 20.11
CA GLN A 13 34.28 -8.12 18.85
C GLN A 13 33.31 -7.43 17.90
N LYS A 14 33.85 -6.66 16.96
CA LYS A 14 33.09 -6.20 15.78
C LYS A 14 32.57 -7.44 15.10
N GLN A 15 31.25 -7.65 15.13
CA GLN A 15 30.59 -8.72 14.42
C GLN A 15 30.72 -8.41 12.93
N VAL A 16 31.55 -9.17 12.23
CA VAL A 16 31.74 -9.06 10.79
C VAL A 16 30.59 -9.80 10.12
N GLN A 17 29.77 -9.08 9.37
CA GLN A 17 28.67 -9.64 8.60
C GLN A 17 29.20 -10.33 7.35
N THR A 18 28.72 -11.53 7.05
CA THR A 18 29.24 -12.36 5.95
C THR A 18 28.11 -12.73 4.97
N THR A 19 28.31 -12.40 3.70
CA THR A 19 27.37 -12.68 2.59
C THR A 19 27.97 -13.67 1.61
N TRP A 20 27.19 -14.65 1.18
CA TRP A 20 27.59 -15.67 0.22
C TRP A 20 26.87 -15.53 -1.11
N LEU A 21 27.61 -15.64 -2.21
CA LEU A 21 27.09 -15.69 -3.55
C LEU A 21 27.47 -17.03 -4.20
N SER A 22 26.48 -17.79 -4.67
CA SER A 22 26.70 -19.00 -5.45
C SER A 22 26.40 -18.72 -6.92
N LEU A 23 27.43 -18.83 -7.78
CA LEU A 23 27.34 -18.69 -9.23
C LEU A 23 27.38 -20.06 -9.88
N ARG A 24 26.46 -20.35 -10.80
CA ARG A 24 26.42 -21.58 -11.54
C ARG A 24 26.49 -21.38 -13.04
N LEU A 25 27.09 -22.38 -13.72
CA LEU A 25 27.23 -22.48 -15.15
C LEU A 25 26.69 -23.83 -15.66
N TYR A 26 25.86 -23.82 -16.70
CA TYR A 26 25.19 -24.97 -17.25
C TYR A 26 26.04 -25.80 -18.24
N GLU A 27 25.78 -27.14 -18.30
CA GLU A 27 26.59 -28.10 -19.06
C GLU A 27 26.20 -28.28 -20.55
N ASN A 28 25.31 -27.50 -21.16
CA ASN A 28 24.95 -27.66 -22.56
C ASN A 28 25.61 -26.61 -23.45
N THR A 29 26.14 -27.06 -24.57
CA THR A 29 26.98 -26.31 -25.51
C THR A 29 26.33 -25.04 -26.09
N ASP A 30 25.04 -24.94 -26.10
CA ASP A 30 24.29 -23.73 -26.53
C ASP A 30 24.03 -22.74 -25.41
N LEU A 31 24.24 -23.10 -24.15
CA LEU A 31 24.02 -22.29 -22.93
C LEU A 31 25.30 -21.68 -22.35
N LEU A 32 26.48 -21.92 -22.91
CA LEU A 32 27.73 -21.30 -22.50
C LEU A 32 27.69 -19.75 -22.57
N ILE A 33 26.89 -19.21 -23.50
CA ILE A 33 26.64 -17.79 -23.67
C ILE A 33 25.78 -17.25 -22.51
N ASP A 34 24.84 -18.04 -21.99
CA ASP A 34 23.97 -17.67 -20.87
C ASP A 34 24.67 -17.80 -19.50
N GLY A 35 25.62 -18.71 -19.37
CA GLY A 35 26.43 -18.84 -18.16
C GLY A 35 27.37 -17.66 -17.93
N GLU A 36 27.97 -17.12 -18.96
CA GLU A 36 28.74 -15.86 -18.90
C GLU A 36 27.82 -14.67 -18.59
N LYS A 37 26.65 -14.58 -19.21
CA LYS A 37 25.65 -13.55 -18.92
C LYS A 37 25.15 -13.61 -17.48
N GLN A 38 24.98 -14.78 -16.89
CA GLN A 38 24.56 -14.95 -15.50
C GLN A 38 25.63 -14.49 -14.51
N GLY A 39 26.89 -14.88 -14.75
CA GLY A 39 28.03 -14.36 -13.99
C GLY A 39 28.18 -12.85 -14.14
N LEU A 40 27.89 -12.32 -15.32
CA LEU A 40 27.86 -10.88 -15.62
C LEU A 40 26.73 -10.16 -14.87
N GLY A 41 25.55 -10.76 -14.78
CA GLY A 41 24.40 -10.17 -14.09
C GLY A 41 24.61 -10.05 -12.57
N LEU A 42 25.25 -11.04 -11.93
CA LEU A 42 25.49 -11.03 -10.48
C LEU A 42 26.76 -10.29 -10.04
N GLN A 43 27.70 -10.02 -10.97
CA GLN A 43 28.96 -9.33 -10.64
C GLN A 43 28.74 -7.94 -10.01
N PRO A 44 27.86 -7.08 -10.50
CA PRO A 44 27.62 -5.79 -9.85
C PRO A 44 27.14 -5.94 -8.40
N ILE A 45 26.33 -6.96 -8.13
CA ILE A 45 25.75 -7.21 -6.80
C ILE A 45 26.84 -7.57 -5.79
N PHE A 46 27.67 -8.58 -6.08
CA PHE A 46 28.69 -8.99 -5.10
C PHE A 46 29.82 -7.98 -4.97
N CYS A 47 30.16 -7.22 -6.00
CA CYS A 47 31.11 -6.13 -5.90
C CYS A 47 30.55 -4.95 -5.09
N GLN A 48 29.26 -4.62 -5.25
CA GLN A 48 28.62 -3.59 -4.42
C GLN A 48 28.52 -4.04 -2.97
N LEU A 49 28.16 -5.30 -2.68
CA LEU A 49 28.13 -5.86 -1.33
C LEU A 49 29.53 -5.81 -0.68
N SER A 50 30.59 -6.16 -1.41
CA SER A 50 31.96 -6.11 -0.89
C SER A 50 32.46 -4.70 -0.57
N SER A 51 31.83 -3.66 -1.14
CA SER A 51 32.17 -2.26 -0.87
C SER A 51 31.65 -1.77 0.50
N HIS A 52 30.74 -2.50 1.12
CA HIS A 52 30.21 -2.13 2.43
C HIS A 52 31.24 -2.42 3.53
N LYS A 53 31.49 -1.42 4.38
CA LYS A 53 32.35 -1.60 5.55
C LYS A 53 31.75 -2.69 6.45
N ASN A 54 32.58 -3.65 6.87
CA ASN A 54 32.22 -4.78 7.72
C ASN A 54 31.36 -5.88 7.05
N VAL A 55 31.33 -5.95 5.72
CA VAL A 55 30.76 -7.07 4.97
C VAL A 55 31.87 -7.84 4.30
N ASN A 56 31.97 -9.13 4.62
CA ASN A 56 32.85 -10.05 3.89
C ASN A 56 32.03 -10.78 2.85
N THR A 57 32.43 -10.64 1.59
CA THR A 57 31.72 -11.28 0.47
C THR A 57 32.54 -12.47 -0.04
N HIS A 58 31.92 -13.63 -0.05
CA HIS A 58 32.50 -14.87 -0.53
C HIS A 58 31.71 -15.34 -1.76
N VAL A 59 32.43 -15.74 -2.81
CA VAL A 59 31.84 -16.24 -4.05
C VAL A 59 32.23 -17.70 -4.24
N ILE A 60 31.25 -18.58 -4.36
CA ILE A 60 31.46 -20.00 -4.63
C ILE A 60 31.12 -20.25 -6.09
N VAL A 61 32.07 -20.76 -6.85
CA VAL A 61 31.88 -21.17 -8.24
C VAL A 61 31.68 -22.68 -8.26
N THR A 62 30.51 -23.13 -8.76
CA THR A 62 30.14 -24.56 -8.79
C THR A 62 30.33 -25.21 -10.17
N GLY A 63 31.01 -24.53 -11.11
CA GLY A 63 31.16 -24.96 -12.48
C GLY A 63 31.91 -26.29 -12.65
N GLN A 64 31.37 -27.19 -13.50
CA GLN A 64 32.07 -28.37 -13.96
C GLN A 64 32.76 -28.06 -15.29
N GLY A 65 34.07 -28.21 -15.37
CA GLY A 65 34.90 -28.44 -16.58
C GLY A 65 34.82 -27.47 -17.77
N ARG A 66 33.75 -26.76 -17.98
CA ARG A 66 33.55 -25.77 -19.05
C ARG A 66 32.93 -24.46 -18.58
N GLY A 67 32.81 -24.25 -17.26
CA GLY A 67 32.22 -23.04 -16.68
C GLY A 67 33.26 -22.02 -16.22
N LEU A 68 32.76 -20.92 -15.66
CA LEU A 68 33.57 -19.86 -15.08
C LEU A 68 34.41 -20.44 -13.94
N SER A 69 35.71 -20.58 -14.17
CA SER A 69 36.66 -20.98 -13.12
C SER A 69 36.95 -19.81 -12.18
N LYS A 70 37.50 -20.11 -11.00
CA LYS A 70 38.02 -19.08 -10.08
C LYS A 70 38.94 -18.08 -10.78
N ALA A 71 39.84 -18.56 -11.65
CA ALA A 71 40.76 -17.70 -12.43
C ALA A 71 39.99 -16.83 -13.44
N GLY A 72 39.04 -17.43 -14.16
CA GLY A 72 38.17 -16.71 -15.11
C GLY A 72 37.34 -15.62 -14.45
N LEU A 73 36.66 -15.93 -13.33
CA LEU A 73 35.92 -14.94 -12.55
C LEU A 73 36.83 -13.81 -12.02
N LYS A 74 38.00 -14.17 -11.53
CA LYS A 74 38.96 -13.19 -11.02
C LYS A 74 39.46 -12.25 -12.12
N ASN A 75 39.77 -12.76 -13.29
CA ASN A 75 40.13 -11.94 -14.45
C ASN A 75 38.98 -11.01 -14.86
N PHE A 76 37.81 -11.53 -14.96
CA PHE A 76 36.59 -10.76 -15.29
C PHE A 76 36.34 -9.61 -14.28
N ILE A 77 36.44 -9.88 -12.97
CA ILE A 77 36.32 -8.84 -11.93
C ILE A 77 37.36 -7.76 -12.13
N ASN A 78 38.63 -8.15 -12.35
CA ASN A 78 39.74 -7.20 -12.54
C ASN A 78 39.58 -6.32 -13.78
N GLU A 79 39.02 -6.87 -14.86
CA GLU A 79 38.75 -6.12 -16.09
C GLU A 79 37.63 -5.08 -15.93
N LYS A 80 36.63 -5.38 -15.13
CA LYS A 80 35.43 -4.53 -14.96
C LYS A 80 35.51 -3.59 -13.77
N ASN A 81 36.09 -4.05 -12.64
CA ASN A 81 36.16 -3.27 -11.40
C ASN A 81 37.32 -3.73 -10.52
N SER A 82 38.45 -3.01 -10.60
CA SER A 82 39.64 -3.32 -9.83
C SER A 82 39.51 -3.15 -8.30
N SER A 83 38.43 -2.52 -7.82
CA SER A 83 38.16 -2.29 -6.39
C SER A 83 37.26 -3.36 -5.74
N CYS A 84 36.84 -4.36 -6.50
CA CYS A 84 35.95 -5.45 -6.01
C CYS A 84 36.77 -6.50 -5.24
N GLU A 85 36.71 -6.46 -3.92
CA GLU A 85 37.42 -7.42 -3.05
C GLU A 85 36.46 -8.53 -2.58
N VAL A 86 36.61 -9.73 -3.16
CA VAL A 86 35.81 -10.91 -2.81
C VAL A 86 36.69 -12.15 -2.65
N SER A 87 36.30 -13.04 -1.71
CA SER A 87 36.93 -14.34 -1.56
C SER A 87 36.27 -15.36 -2.48
N ILE A 88 37.04 -15.91 -3.45
CA ILE A 88 36.50 -16.85 -4.44
C ILE A 88 36.92 -18.27 -4.12
N TYR A 89 35.94 -19.19 -4.07
CA TYR A 89 36.11 -20.62 -3.87
C TYR A 89 35.61 -21.37 -5.10
N ASP A 90 36.36 -22.40 -5.52
CA ASP A 90 36.01 -23.26 -6.65
C ASP A 90 35.69 -24.65 -6.12
N LEU A 91 34.47 -25.10 -6.36
CA LEU A 91 34.07 -26.49 -6.08
C LEU A 91 34.38 -27.32 -7.31
N ASP A 92 35.55 -27.97 -7.33
CA ASP A 92 36.01 -28.84 -8.41
C ASP A 92 35.15 -30.14 -8.49
N ILE A 93 33.94 -30.01 -9.06
CA ILE A 93 32.98 -31.11 -9.19
C ILE A 93 33.38 -31.99 -10.38
N LYS A 94 33.93 -33.18 -10.11
CA LYS A 94 34.45 -34.11 -11.14
C LYS A 94 33.49 -35.23 -11.52
N THR A 95 32.21 -35.14 -11.20
CA THR A 95 31.23 -36.17 -11.52
C THR A 95 30.17 -35.69 -12.51
N ASN A 96 29.82 -36.55 -13.50
CA ASN A 96 28.70 -36.32 -14.42
C ASN A 96 27.40 -36.99 -13.93
N ASN A 97 27.44 -37.69 -12.80
CA ASN A 97 26.25 -38.29 -12.20
C ASN A 97 25.46 -37.22 -11.46
N LYS A 98 24.20 -37.02 -11.83
CA LYS A 98 23.30 -36.04 -11.26
C LYS A 98 23.19 -36.16 -9.72
N ILE A 99 23.05 -37.38 -9.20
CA ILE A 99 22.99 -37.63 -7.74
C ILE A 99 24.33 -37.30 -7.10
N GLY A 100 25.45 -37.65 -7.73
CA GLY A 100 26.78 -37.32 -7.25
C GLY A 100 27.03 -35.80 -7.21
N VAL A 101 26.51 -35.05 -8.18
CA VAL A 101 26.55 -33.57 -8.15
C VAL A 101 25.79 -33.02 -6.94
N LEU A 102 24.54 -33.47 -6.71
CA LEU A 102 23.75 -33.06 -5.55
C LEU A 102 24.48 -33.34 -4.25
N GLU A 103 25.01 -34.55 -4.07
CA GLU A 103 25.72 -34.97 -2.86
C GLU A 103 26.96 -34.11 -2.59
N LEU A 104 27.82 -33.93 -3.62
CA LEU A 104 29.04 -33.13 -3.49
C LEU A 104 28.74 -31.66 -3.17
N VAL A 105 27.75 -31.06 -3.82
CA VAL A 105 27.35 -29.69 -3.54
C VAL A 105 26.72 -29.59 -2.16
N PHE A 106 25.89 -30.53 -1.75
CA PHE A 106 25.35 -30.58 -0.40
C PHE A 106 26.47 -30.62 0.66
N GLN A 107 27.43 -31.54 0.52
CA GLN A 107 28.53 -31.67 1.47
C GLN A 107 29.41 -30.41 1.52
N ALA A 108 29.78 -29.87 0.35
CA ALA A 108 30.58 -28.67 0.26
C ALA A 108 29.85 -27.46 0.85
N THR A 109 28.58 -27.23 0.48
CA THR A 109 27.79 -26.13 1.03
C THR A 109 27.60 -26.29 2.53
N SER A 110 27.28 -27.48 3.04
CA SER A 110 27.16 -27.74 4.46
C SER A 110 28.48 -27.45 5.20
N HIS A 111 29.62 -27.84 4.63
CA HIS A 111 30.93 -27.51 5.20
C HIS A 111 31.14 -25.99 5.28
N PHE A 112 30.87 -25.24 4.23
CA PHE A 112 30.97 -23.78 4.23
C PHE A 112 30.03 -23.13 5.24
N LEU A 113 28.76 -23.53 5.28
CA LEU A 113 27.78 -23.00 6.25
C LEU A 113 28.25 -23.19 7.70
N ASN A 114 28.84 -24.36 8.02
CA ASN A 114 29.35 -24.64 9.35
C ASN A 114 30.66 -23.88 9.69
N GLN A 115 31.55 -23.68 8.71
CA GLN A 115 32.86 -23.06 8.95
C GLN A 115 32.78 -21.54 8.98
N ILE A 116 31.98 -20.93 8.12
CA ILE A 116 31.96 -19.47 7.92
C ILE A 116 30.73 -18.85 8.58
N GLN A 117 29.64 -19.62 8.72
CA GLN A 117 28.39 -19.15 9.32
C GLN A 117 27.92 -17.82 8.70
N PRO A 118 27.67 -17.78 7.39
CA PRO A 118 27.24 -16.56 6.74
C PRO A 118 25.87 -16.11 7.24
N ASP A 119 25.61 -14.82 7.25
CA ASP A 119 24.27 -14.27 7.54
C ASP A 119 23.30 -14.57 6.38
N VAL A 120 23.79 -14.50 5.14
CA VAL A 120 22.99 -14.62 3.92
C VAL A 120 23.72 -15.47 2.88
N LEU A 121 22.98 -16.36 2.21
CA LEU A 121 23.42 -17.10 1.01
C LEU A 121 22.51 -16.74 -0.16
N LEU A 122 23.07 -16.07 -1.19
CA LEU A 122 22.36 -15.72 -2.43
C LEU A 122 22.72 -16.68 -3.56
N TYR A 123 21.71 -17.20 -4.27
CA TYR A 123 21.90 -18.12 -5.42
C TYR A 123 20.73 -18.04 -6.39
N ILE A 124 20.96 -18.54 -7.64
CA ILE A 124 19.91 -18.59 -8.66
C ILE A 124 18.99 -19.79 -8.40
N LYS A 125 17.67 -19.56 -8.45
CA LYS A 125 16.64 -20.60 -8.29
C LYS A 125 16.55 -21.45 -9.56
N ASP A 126 16.68 -22.77 -9.41
CA ASP A 126 16.50 -23.73 -10.50
C ASP A 126 16.19 -25.12 -9.93
N SER A 127 14.91 -25.47 -9.95
CA SER A 127 14.42 -26.75 -9.39
C SER A 127 14.90 -27.99 -10.15
N GLU A 128 15.22 -27.83 -11.44
CA GLU A 128 15.69 -28.93 -12.28
C GLU A 128 17.18 -29.24 -12.06
N ASN A 129 17.85 -28.39 -11.37
CA ASN A 129 19.26 -28.38 -11.19
C ASN A 129 19.71 -29.07 -9.90
N TYR A 130 20.43 -30.18 -10.05
CA TYR A 130 20.88 -30.99 -8.92
C TYR A 130 21.89 -30.27 -7.99
N ALA A 131 22.68 -29.34 -8.49
CA ALA A 131 23.56 -28.55 -7.63
C ALA A 131 22.75 -27.56 -6.77
N ILE A 132 21.77 -26.88 -7.37
CA ILE A 132 20.88 -25.98 -6.62
C ILE A 132 20.08 -26.76 -5.57
N ARG A 133 19.57 -27.94 -5.93
CA ARG A 133 18.91 -28.84 -4.95
C ARG A 133 19.86 -29.27 -3.82
N GLY A 134 21.16 -29.41 -4.11
CA GLY A 134 22.19 -29.64 -3.09
C GLY A 134 22.33 -28.46 -2.15
N ILE A 135 22.30 -27.21 -2.65
CA ILE A 135 22.30 -25.98 -1.85
C ILE A 135 21.04 -25.88 -0.98
N ASP A 136 19.85 -26.09 -1.56
CA ASP A 136 18.57 -26.06 -0.84
C ASP A 136 18.57 -27.08 0.33
N SER A 137 19.06 -28.30 0.05
CA SER A 137 19.16 -29.35 1.07
C SER A 137 20.15 -29.01 2.19
N ALA A 138 21.26 -28.35 1.85
CA ALA A 138 22.24 -27.91 2.85
C ALA A 138 21.71 -26.78 3.73
N LEU A 139 21.01 -25.81 3.16
CA LEU A 139 20.33 -24.74 3.91
C LEU A 139 19.27 -25.30 4.85
N LEU A 140 18.46 -26.25 4.39
CA LEU A 140 17.46 -26.92 5.20
C LEU A 140 18.11 -27.68 6.38
N ALA A 141 19.18 -28.42 6.12
CA ALA A 141 19.94 -29.13 7.14
C ALA A 141 20.61 -28.17 8.16
N ALA A 142 21.02 -26.99 7.71
CA ALA A 142 21.67 -25.96 8.51
C ALA A 142 20.69 -24.92 9.08
N SER A 143 19.39 -25.20 9.16
CA SER A 143 18.34 -24.26 9.61
C SER A 143 18.61 -23.68 11.00
N SER A 144 19.27 -24.44 11.89
CA SER A 144 19.66 -23.98 13.24
C SER A 144 20.77 -22.91 13.25
N LEU A 145 21.50 -22.72 12.16
CA LEU A 145 22.54 -21.69 12.05
C LEU A 145 21.97 -20.29 11.77
N GLY A 146 20.69 -20.18 11.44
CA GLY A 146 20.03 -18.89 11.18
C GLY A 146 20.47 -18.23 9.86
N VAL A 147 21.03 -18.98 8.92
CA VAL A 147 21.44 -18.48 7.60
C VAL A 147 20.21 -18.23 6.73
N THR A 148 20.09 -17.04 6.16
CA THR A 148 19.00 -16.71 5.24
C THR A 148 19.38 -17.08 3.81
N GLY A 149 18.69 -18.07 3.21
CA GLY A 149 18.80 -18.39 1.78
C GLY A 149 17.97 -17.40 0.95
N ILE A 150 18.61 -16.76 -0.02
CA ILE A 150 17.96 -15.90 -1.02
C ILE A 150 18.09 -16.61 -2.36
N SER A 151 16.99 -17.22 -2.85
CA SER A 151 16.95 -17.87 -4.15
C SER A 151 16.12 -17.04 -5.14
N VAL A 152 16.72 -16.64 -6.25
CA VAL A 152 16.11 -15.72 -7.23
C VAL A 152 16.03 -16.40 -8.60
N PRO A 153 14.90 -16.32 -9.32
CA PRO A 153 14.81 -16.76 -10.72
C PRO A 153 15.88 -16.07 -11.58
N ILE A 154 16.36 -16.78 -12.60
CA ILE A 154 17.39 -16.24 -13.47
C ILE A 154 16.91 -14.99 -14.24
N GLU A 155 15.63 -14.95 -14.57
CA GLU A 155 14.98 -13.87 -15.28
C GLU A 155 14.99 -12.56 -14.48
N ASP A 156 15.03 -12.66 -13.15
CA ASP A 156 15.03 -11.51 -12.23
C ASP A 156 16.45 -11.07 -11.83
N ALA A 157 17.48 -11.86 -12.17
CA ALA A 157 18.84 -11.63 -11.68
C ALA A 157 19.45 -10.29 -12.13
N GLU A 158 19.16 -9.85 -13.36
CA GLU A 158 19.66 -8.57 -13.90
C GLU A 158 18.98 -7.35 -13.23
N HIS A 159 17.81 -7.53 -12.61
CA HIS A 159 17.06 -6.48 -11.92
C HIS A 159 17.28 -6.49 -10.41
N LEU A 160 18.27 -7.21 -9.90
CA LEU A 160 18.47 -7.46 -8.46
C LEU A 160 19.51 -6.53 -7.80
N ILE A 161 20.12 -5.60 -8.54
CA ILE A 161 21.21 -4.74 -8.01
C ILE A 161 20.78 -3.92 -6.77
N TRP A 162 19.51 -3.60 -6.63
CA TRP A 162 18.96 -2.90 -5.47
C TRP A 162 19.16 -3.65 -4.14
N LEU A 163 19.20 -4.99 -4.17
CA LEU A 163 19.50 -5.83 -3.01
C LEU A 163 20.84 -5.44 -2.37
N ALA A 164 21.84 -5.14 -3.19
CA ALA A 164 23.17 -4.80 -2.71
C ALA A 164 23.24 -3.43 -2.00
N HIS A 165 22.17 -2.64 -2.04
CA HIS A 165 22.05 -1.38 -1.28
C HIS A 165 21.31 -1.55 0.05
N LEU A 166 20.86 -2.77 0.37
CA LEU A 166 20.27 -3.10 1.68
C LEU A 166 21.36 -3.45 2.70
N PRO A 167 21.18 -3.07 3.97
CA PRO A 167 22.00 -3.59 5.06
C PRO A 167 21.74 -5.08 5.26
N ILE A 168 22.74 -5.80 5.77
CA ILE A 168 22.63 -7.26 5.98
C ILE A 168 21.48 -7.61 6.94
N GLU A 169 21.21 -6.78 7.95
CA GLU A 169 20.05 -6.94 8.83
C GLU A 169 18.73 -7.04 8.07
N ALA A 170 18.56 -6.21 7.04
CA ALA A 170 17.38 -6.27 6.18
C ALA A 170 17.37 -7.52 5.29
N LEU A 171 18.53 -7.92 4.75
CA LEU A 171 18.67 -9.13 3.93
C LEU A 171 18.37 -10.42 4.71
N LYS A 172 18.68 -10.47 6.00
CA LYS A 172 18.31 -11.59 6.89
C LYS A 172 16.80 -11.82 6.95
N HIS A 173 16.01 -10.81 6.64
CA HIS A 173 14.56 -10.86 6.60
C HIS A 173 13.98 -10.98 5.18
N TRP A 174 14.80 -11.40 4.18
CA TRP A 174 14.37 -11.49 2.79
C TRP A 174 13.07 -12.28 2.58
N ASN A 175 12.91 -13.38 3.33
CA ASN A 175 11.75 -14.28 3.23
C ASN A 175 10.67 -14.00 4.30
N THR A 176 10.85 -12.96 5.14
CA THR A 176 9.93 -12.66 6.25
C THR A 176 8.65 -11.97 5.78
N PRO A 177 8.69 -10.87 4.99
CA PRO A 177 7.47 -10.23 4.52
C PRO A 177 6.72 -11.14 3.55
N LYS A 178 5.41 -11.30 3.78
CA LYS A 178 4.48 -11.99 2.90
C LYS A 178 3.62 -10.94 2.21
N VAL A 179 3.77 -10.82 0.90
CA VAL A 179 3.04 -9.83 0.11
C VAL A 179 1.94 -10.53 -0.67
N GLN A 180 0.70 -10.05 -0.53
CA GLN A 180 -0.46 -10.54 -1.27
C GLN A 180 -1.02 -9.42 -2.14
N VAL A 181 -1.68 -9.78 -3.24
CA VAL A 181 -2.36 -8.83 -4.12
C VAL A 181 -3.87 -8.99 -3.99
N GLN A 182 -4.55 -7.90 -3.69
CA GLN A 182 -6.01 -7.80 -3.64
C GLN A 182 -6.48 -6.91 -4.78
N VAL A 183 -7.25 -7.47 -5.71
CA VAL A 183 -7.86 -6.74 -6.82
C VAL A 183 -9.34 -6.55 -6.54
N ILE A 184 -9.82 -5.31 -6.67
CA ILE A 184 -11.24 -4.95 -6.58
C ILE A 184 -11.76 -4.75 -8.00
N THR A 185 -12.84 -5.45 -8.35
CA THR A 185 -13.47 -5.35 -9.68
C THR A 185 -14.98 -5.60 -9.61
N GLN A 186 -15.69 -5.22 -10.67
CA GLN A 186 -17.10 -5.54 -10.83
C GLN A 186 -17.43 -5.97 -12.27
N ASP A 187 -17.44 -5.06 -13.24
CA ASP A 187 -18.00 -5.23 -14.59
C ASP A 187 -17.11 -4.64 -15.69
N ARG A 188 -15.80 -4.62 -15.48
CA ARG A 188 -14.80 -4.07 -16.40
C ARG A 188 -13.75 -5.12 -16.81
N PRO A 189 -14.14 -6.15 -17.61
CA PRO A 189 -13.24 -7.27 -17.93
C PRO A 189 -11.96 -6.86 -18.66
N ASP A 190 -12.02 -5.84 -19.55
CA ASP A 190 -10.83 -5.38 -20.29
C ASP A 190 -9.84 -4.65 -19.38
N SER A 191 -10.33 -3.84 -18.46
CA SER A 191 -9.52 -3.15 -17.44
C SER A 191 -8.85 -4.18 -16.53
N LEU A 192 -9.62 -5.13 -16.00
CA LEU A 192 -9.09 -6.23 -15.21
C LEU A 192 -8.03 -7.03 -15.97
N ALA A 193 -8.26 -7.33 -17.25
CA ALA A 193 -7.30 -8.06 -18.08
C ALA A 193 -6.01 -7.26 -18.31
N ARG A 194 -6.07 -5.92 -18.44
CA ARG A 194 -4.89 -5.04 -18.52
C ARG A 194 -4.09 -5.10 -17.22
N LEU A 195 -4.75 -4.90 -16.07
CA LEU A 195 -4.11 -5.00 -14.75
C LEU A 195 -3.44 -6.36 -14.55
N VAL A 196 -4.13 -7.46 -14.85
CA VAL A 196 -3.55 -8.81 -14.66
C VAL A 196 -2.36 -9.06 -15.57
N ARG A 197 -2.38 -8.54 -16.81
CA ARG A 197 -1.20 -8.64 -17.71
C ARG A 197 0.00 -7.89 -17.13
N SER A 198 -0.18 -6.68 -16.61
CA SER A 198 0.90 -5.93 -15.98
C SER A 198 1.43 -6.60 -14.71
N LEU A 199 0.56 -7.22 -13.89
CA LEU A 199 0.99 -8.04 -12.77
C LEU A 199 1.84 -9.26 -13.20
N LYS A 200 1.45 -9.94 -14.28
CA LYS A 200 2.17 -11.11 -14.79
C LYS A 200 3.55 -10.77 -15.38
N SER A 201 3.76 -9.54 -15.82
CA SER A 201 5.06 -9.08 -16.35
C SER A 201 6.02 -8.59 -15.27
N SER A 202 5.65 -8.67 -14.00
CA SER A 202 6.42 -8.09 -12.91
C SER A 202 7.48 -9.05 -12.35
N HIS A 203 8.59 -8.48 -11.85
CA HIS A 203 9.69 -9.19 -11.23
C HIS A 203 9.40 -9.44 -9.74
N PHE A 204 9.12 -10.69 -9.37
CA PHE A 204 8.79 -11.06 -7.99
C PHE A 204 9.97 -11.67 -7.22
N PHE A 205 11.13 -11.81 -7.83
CA PHE A 205 12.38 -12.29 -7.21
C PHE A 205 12.24 -13.64 -6.49
N GLY A 206 11.35 -14.49 -7.00
CA GLY A 206 11.11 -15.83 -6.46
C GLY A 206 10.13 -15.90 -5.28
N ASP A 207 9.57 -14.77 -4.86
CA ASP A 207 8.53 -14.76 -3.83
C ASP A 207 7.22 -15.38 -4.33
N GLU A 208 6.52 -16.03 -3.42
CA GLU A 208 5.18 -16.54 -3.68
C GLU A 208 4.17 -15.41 -3.42
N ILE A 209 3.47 -15.00 -4.48
CA ILE A 209 2.50 -13.89 -4.46
C ILE A 209 1.09 -14.45 -4.66
N SER A 210 0.29 -14.47 -3.61
CA SER A 210 -1.12 -14.84 -3.69
C SER A 210 -1.95 -13.71 -4.31
N LEU A 211 -2.82 -14.05 -5.26
CA LEU A 211 -3.75 -13.13 -5.92
C LEU A 211 -5.18 -13.43 -5.47
N THR A 212 -5.86 -12.45 -4.88
CA THR A 212 -7.29 -12.52 -4.58
C THR A 212 -8.04 -11.49 -5.43
N ILE A 213 -9.02 -11.96 -6.21
CA ILE A 213 -9.91 -11.10 -6.99
C ILE A 213 -11.23 -10.97 -6.23
N ASN A 214 -11.53 -9.76 -5.77
CA ASN A 214 -12.74 -9.43 -5.04
C ASN A 214 -13.75 -8.82 -6.02
N MET A 215 -14.80 -9.57 -6.35
CA MET A 215 -15.89 -9.13 -7.23
C MET A 215 -17.10 -8.71 -6.39
N ASP A 216 -17.67 -7.54 -6.68
CA ASP A 216 -18.97 -7.18 -6.09
C ASP A 216 -20.11 -7.97 -6.76
N ARG A 217 -21.29 -7.99 -6.15
CA ARG A 217 -22.48 -8.75 -6.59
C ARG A 217 -22.82 -8.50 -8.06
N GLY A 218 -22.65 -7.25 -8.54
CA GLY A 218 -22.99 -6.83 -9.90
C GLY A 218 -22.03 -7.30 -10.99
N ALA A 219 -21.03 -8.15 -10.68
CA ALA A 219 -20.07 -8.62 -11.67
C ALA A 219 -20.77 -9.29 -12.86
N ASP A 220 -20.40 -8.88 -14.09
CA ASP A 220 -20.95 -9.37 -15.34
C ASP A 220 -20.45 -10.80 -15.68
N PRO A 221 -21.12 -11.51 -16.60
CA PRO A 221 -20.71 -12.88 -16.97
C PRO A 221 -19.29 -12.96 -17.59
N VAL A 222 -18.84 -11.94 -18.32
CA VAL A 222 -17.51 -11.92 -18.98
C VAL A 222 -16.42 -11.79 -17.95
N THR A 223 -16.57 -10.87 -16.99
CA THR A 223 -15.65 -10.70 -15.85
C THR A 223 -15.56 -12.00 -15.02
N LYS A 224 -16.71 -12.63 -14.72
CA LYS A 224 -16.74 -13.91 -13.97
C LYS A 224 -15.98 -15.02 -14.70
N GLU A 225 -16.21 -15.16 -16.00
CA GLU A 225 -15.54 -16.20 -16.81
C GLU A 225 -14.06 -15.91 -16.93
N TYR A 226 -13.65 -14.67 -17.14
CA TYR A 226 -12.25 -14.27 -17.12
C TYR A 226 -11.56 -14.66 -15.80
N CYS A 227 -12.15 -14.32 -14.66
CA CYS A 227 -11.60 -14.67 -13.34
C CYS A 227 -11.49 -16.18 -13.15
N ARG A 228 -12.49 -16.95 -13.60
CA ARG A 228 -12.52 -18.41 -13.49
C ARG A 228 -11.39 -19.07 -14.27
N THR A 229 -11.16 -18.63 -15.51
CA THR A 229 -10.18 -19.20 -16.44
C THR A 229 -8.77 -18.64 -16.28
N LEU A 230 -8.61 -17.52 -15.57
CA LEU A 230 -7.32 -16.91 -15.33
C LEU A 230 -6.34 -17.88 -14.66
N GLU A 231 -5.16 -18.07 -15.24
CA GLU A 231 -4.03 -18.74 -14.62
C GLU A 231 -3.12 -17.74 -13.89
N TRP A 232 -2.68 -18.12 -12.70
CA TRP A 232 -1.76 -17.32 -11.89
C TRP A 232 -0.57 -18.18 -11.45
N PRO A 233 0.63 -18.00 -12.05
CA PRO A 233 1.76 -18.91 -11.82
C PRO A 233 2.60 -18.55 -10.58
N PHE A 234 2.37 -17.39 -9.96
CA PHE A 234 3.23 -16.87 -8.90
C PHE A 234 2.77 -17.22 -7.47
N GLY A 235 1.69 -17.98 -7.32
CA GLY A 235 1.16 -18.37 -6.04
C GLY A 235 -0.31 -18.77 -6.11
N GLN A 236 -1.00 -18.71 -4.97
CA GLN A 236 -2.40 -19.10 -4.89
C GLN A 236 -3.31 -18.04 -5.53
N LYS A 237 -4.26 -18.48 -6.39
CA LYS A 237 -5.36 -17.64 -6.89
C LYS A 237 -6.64 -17.89 -6.09
N ASN A 238 -7.23 -16.82 -5.56
CA ASN A 238 -8.51 -16.85 -4.88
C ASN A 238 -9.52 -15.93 -5.60
N ILE A 239 -10.78 -16.34 -5.63
CA ILE A 239 -11.88 -15.54 -6.17
C ILE A 239 -12.92 -15.38 -5.05
N ARG A 240 -13.23 -14.13 -4.69
CA ARG A 240 -14.29 -13.79 -3.76
C ARG A 240 -15.38 -13.07 -4.54
N HIS A 241 -16.58 -13.64 -4.58
CA HIS A 241 -17.74 -13.02 -5.21
C HIS A 241 -18.79 -12.73 -4.13
N ARG A 242 -19.11 -11.46 -3.92
CA ARG A 242 -20.08 -11.03 -2.92
C ARG A 242 -21.49 -11.44 -3.31
N ILE A 243 -22.24 -11.93 -2.36
CA ILE A 243 -23.67 -12.27 -2.54
C ILE A 243 -24.58 -11.05 -2.31
N VAL A 244 -24.09 -10.05 -1.58
CA VAL A 244 -24.77 -8.77 -1.32
C VAL A 244 -23.90 -7.66 -1.87
N GLN A 245 -24.53 -6.66 -2.51
CA GLN A 245 -23.81 -5.50 -3.01
C GLN A 245 -23.29 -4.67 -1.85
N GLY A 246 -21.97 -4.49 -1.80
CA GLY A 246 -21.30 -3.74 -0.74
C GLY A 246 -20.92 -2.33 -1.14
N GLY A 247 -20.76 -2.08 -2.44
CA GLY A 247 -20.16 -0.86 -2.96
C GLY A 247 -18.67 -0.74 -2.61
N LEU A 248 -18.03 0.33 -3.06
CA LEU A 248 -16.58 0.51 -2.97
C LEU A 248 -16.05 0.45 -1.53
N MET A 249 -16.74 1.06 -0.56
CA MET A 249 -16.27 1.08 0.84
C MET A 249 -16.10 -0.33 1.41
N ALA A 250 -17.14 -1.14 1.33
CA ALA A 250 -17.09 -2.51 1.82
C ALA A 250 -16.16 -3.38 0.96
N ALA A 251 -16.15 -3.17 -0.37
CA ALA A 251 -15.27 -3.90 -1.27
C ALA A 251 -13.79 -3.71 -0.89
N VAL A 252 -13.37 -2.51 -0.54
CA VAL A 252 -11.99 -2.21 -0.14
C VAL A 252 -11.70 -2.73 1.26
N VAL A 253 -12.48 -2.33 2.28
CA VAL A 253 -12.15 -2.61 3.68
C VAL A 253 -12.22 -4.11 3.99
N GLU A 254 -13.22 -4.82 3.44
CA GLU A 254 -13.39 -6.26 3.64
C GLU A 254 -12.56 -7.13 2.67
N SER A 255 -11.80 -6.51 1.74
CA SER A 255 -10.98 -7.27 0.77
C SER A 255 -9.90 -8.09 1.47
N TYR A 256 -9.39 -7.59 2.59
CA TYR A 256 -8.26 -8.18 3.25
C TYR A 256 -8.24 -7.87 4.76
N TYR A 257 -7.79 -8.85 5.55
CA TYR A 257 -7.45 -8.69 6.96
C TYR A 257 -6.11 -9.40 7.23
N PRO A 258 -5.06 -8.69 7.69
CA PRO A 258 -3.73 -9.26 7.93
C PRO A 258 -3.74 -10.32 9.02
N LYS A 259 -3.04 -11.43 8.80
CA LYS A 259 -2.92 -12.52 9.77
C LYS A 259 -1.92 -12.20 10.89
N ASP A 260 -0.83 -11.51 10.52
CA ASP A 260 0.24 -11.12 11.43
C ASP A 260 0.93 -9.83 10.92
N ASP A 261 2.01 -9.41 11.59
CA ASP A 261 2.74 -8.17 11.26
C ASP A 261 3.66 -8.29 10.05
N HIS A 262 3.71 -9.45 9.40
CA HIS A 262 4.49 -9.71 8.20
C HIS A 262 3.62 -9.87 6.95
N ASP A 263 2.30 -9.78 7.10
CA ASP A 263 1.31 -10.05 6.05
C ASP A 263 0.86 -8.73 5.39
N TYR A 264 1.59 -8.32 4.36
CA TYR A 264 1.41 -7.06 3.62
C TYR A 264 0.41 -7.23 2.48
N THR A 265 -0.39 -6.19 2.19
CA THR A 265 -1.33 -6.25 1.08
C THR A 265 -1.11 -5.15 0.06
N VAL A 266 -1.01 -5.54 -1.20
CA VAL A 266 -1.09 -4.67 -2.37
C VAL A 266 -2.56 -4.55 -2.75
N LEU A 267 -3.12 -3.34 -2.65
CA LEU A 267 -4.52 -3.06 -2.98
C LEU A 267 -4.62 -2.34 -4.32
N LEU A 268 -5.40 -2.91 -5.24
CA LEU A 268 -5.56 -2.45 -6.62
C LEU A 268 -7.03 -2.42 -7.02
N GLU A 269 -7.44 -1.34 -7.67
CA GLU A 269 -8.70 -1.30 -8.44
C GLU A 269 -8.42 -1.73 -9.89
N ASP A 270 -9.40 -2.23 -10.62
CA ASP A 270 -9.22 -2.81 -11.96
C ASP A 270 -8.82 -1.78 -13.05
N ASP A 271 -8.93 -0.48 -12.76
CA ASP A 271 -8.50 0.62 -13.63
C ASP A 271 -7.01 1.02 -13.44
N VAL A 272 -6.27 0.29 -12.61
CA VAL A 272 -4.84 0.48 -12.41
C VAL A 272 -4.04 -0.40 -13.39
N GLU A 273 -2.89 0.10 -13.83
CA GLU A 273 -1.86 -0.66 -14.53
C GLU A 273 -0.53 -0.47 -13.83
N LEU A 274 0.30 -1.53 -13.77
CA LEU A 274 1.54 -1.56 -13.01
C LEU A 274 2.78 -1.61 -13.90
N SER A 275 3.84 -1.00 -13.43
CA SER A 275 5.20 -1.19 -13.95
C SER A 275 5.71 -2.60 -13.62
N PRO A 276 6.56 -3.21 -14.46
CA PRO A 276 7.26 -4.46 -14.11
C PRO A 276 8.07 -4.37 -12.80
N TYR A 277 8.46 -3.16 -12.41
CA TYR A 277 9.30 -2.89 -11.24
C TYR A 277 8.53 -2.48 -9.97
N PHE A 278 7.19 -2.56 -9.97
CA PHE A 278 6.42 -2.18 -8.79
C PHE A 278 6.79 -3.02 -7.56
N TYR A 279 7.10 -4.31 -7.76
CA TYR A 279 7.48 -5.20 -6.68
C TYR A 279 8.91 -4.96 -6.18
N THR A 280 9.81 -4.52 -7.05
CA THR A 280 11.14 -4.00 -6.67
C THR A 280 10.98 -2.88 -5.64
N TRP A 281 10.16 -1.88 -5.96
CA TRP A 281 9.87 -0.75 -5.08
C TRP A 281 9.24 -1.20 -3.75
N THR A 282 8.28 -2.12 -3.82
CA THR A 282 7.62 -2.71 -2.66
C THR A 282 8.61 -3.40 -1.73
N LYS A 283 9.34 -4.38 -2.25
CA LYS A 283 10.24 -5.23 -1.45
C LYS A 283 11.43 -4.45 -0.92
N TYR A 284 12.00 -3.55 -1.74
CA TYR A 284 13.08 -2.68 -1.32
C TYR A 284 12.65 -1.76 -0.17
N GLY A 285 11.50 -1.09 -0.29
CA GLY A 285 10.98 -0.22 0.75
C GLY A 285 10.61 -0.96 2.04
N ILE A 286 9.95 -2.12 1.94
CA ILE A 286 9.62 -2.95 3.10
C ILE A 286 10.89 -3.41 3.82
N LEU A 287 11.84 -4.03 3.11
CA LEU A 287 13.06 -4.54 3.72
C LEU A 287 13.88 -3.42 4.36
N LYS A 288 14.05 -2.28 3.67
CA LYS A 288 14.82 -1.16 4.18
C LYS A 288 14.20 -0.53 5.43
N TYR A 289 12.91 -0.23 5.38
CA TYR A 289 12.27 0.58 6.42
C TYR A 289 11.62 -0.25 7.53
N ARG A 290 11.25 -1.50 7.29
CA ARG A 290 10.59 -2.32 8.31
C ARG A 290 11.52 -3.36 8.95
N TYR A 291 12.58 -3.77 8.26
CA TYR A 291 13.48 -4.82 8.72
C TYR A 291 14.94 -4.37 8.85
N GLY A 292 15.30 -3.24 8.25
CA GLY A 292 16.61 -2.62 8.42
C GLY A 292 16.73 -1.75 9.67
N PRO A 293 17.89 -1.08 9.87
CA PRO A 293 18.11 -0.15 10.99
C PRO A 293 17.10 1.01 11.06
N ASP A 294 16.53 1.41 9.93
CA ASP A 294 15.54 2.48 9.83
C ASP A 294 14.21 2.17 10.56
N ARG A 295 13.96 0.90 10.92
CA ARG A 295 12.71 0.45 11.58
C ARG A 295 12.35 1.21 12.85
N VAL A 296 13.35 1.70 13.57
CA VAL A 296 13.14 2.48 14.81
C VAL A 296 12.54 3.85 14.54
N HIS A 297 12.66 4.37 13.33
CA HIS A 297 12.15 5.68 12.90
C HIS A 297 10.87 5.60 12.06
N SER A 298 10.53 4.42 11.55
CA SER A 298 9.46 4.20 10.58
C SER A 298 8.16 3.60 11.17
N SER A 299 8.02 3.57 12.48
CA SER A 299 6.86 2.97 13.17
C SER A 299 5.50 3.56 12.74
N ARG A 300 5.48 4.81 12.24
CA ARG A 300 4.29 5.48 11.74
C ARG A 300 4.15 5.44 10.21
N MET A 301 4.99 4.67 9.52
CA MET A 301 4.82 4.40 8.11
C MET A 301 3.75 3.33 7.91
N TYR A 302 2.67 3.66 7.17
CA TYR A 302 1.54 2.76 7.00
C TYR A 302 1.45 2.11 5.61
N GLY A 303 2.34 2.47 4.69
CA GLY A 303 2.34 1.90 3.35
C GLY A 303 3.32 2.55 2.39
N ILE A 304 3.31 2.04 1.16
CA ILE A 304 4.14 2.51 0.04
C ILE A 304 3.24 2.70 -1.16
N SER A 305 3.17 3.92 -1.69
CA SER A 305 2.46 4.25 -2.93
C SER A 305 3.28 3.81 -4.14
N TYR A 306 2.59 3.35 -5.17
CA TYR A 306 3.16 3.09 -6.50
C TYR A 306 3.00 4.27 -7.43
N TYR A 307 2.11 5.18 -7.11
CA TYR A 307 1.74 6.32 -7.92
C TYR A 307 2.45 7.60 -7.47
N GLY A 308 3.18 8.23 -8.38
CA GLY A 308 3.73 9.58 -8.20
C GLY A 308 2.64 10.61 -8.44
N SER A 309 2.10 11.17 -7.37
CA SER A 309 0.94 12.04 -7.48
C SER A 309 1.24 13.36 -8.17
N LYS A 310 0.47 13.69 -9.22
CA LYS A 310 0.48 15.01 -9.87
C LYS A 310 -0.69 15.91 -9.44
N ILE A 311 -1.50 15.43 -8.50
CA ILE A 311 -2.68 16.13 -8.00
C ILE A 311 -2.79 15.94 -6.50
N ASN A 312 -3.01 17.03 -5.77
CA ASN A 312 -3.50 16.96 -4.40
C ASN A 312 -5.05 17.02 -4.43
N GLU A 313 -5.69 15.92 -4.05
CA GLU A 313 -7.15 15.80 -4.04
C GLU A 313 -7.81 16.33 -2.77
N LEU A 314 -7.04 16.60 -1.71
CA LEU A 314 -7.59 16.96 -0.39
C LEU A 314 -7.77 18.46 -0.18
N TYR A 315 -7.29 19.28 -1.08
CA TYR A 315 -7.36 20.73 -0.93
C TYR A 315 -8.81 21.23 -0.78
N PRO A 316 -9.13 22.11 0.19
CA PRO A 316 -10.52 22.49 0.50
C PRO A 316 -11.35 22.99 -0.68
N PRO A 317 -10.83 23.86 -1.57
CA PRO A 317 -11.58 24.35 -2.73
C PRO A 317 -11.75 23.32 -3.85
N GLY A 318 -10.93 22.25 -3.90
CA GLY A 318 -10.94 21.25 -4.95
C GLY A 318 -9.57 20.66 -5.23
N ARG A 319 -9.50 19.80 -6.25
CA ARG A 319 -8.23 19.22 -6.71
C ARG A 319 -7.29 20.31 -7.19
N ARG A 320 -6.01 20.22 -6.81
CA ARG A 320 -4.95 21.13 -7.30
C ARG A 320 -3.81 20.35 -7.93
N PRO A 321 -3.14 20.89 -8.94
CA PRO A 321 -1.86 20.34 -9.39
C PRO A 321 -0.90 20.22 -8.21
N PHE A 322 -0.15 19.13 -8.18
CA PHE A 322 0.86 18.86 -7.19
C PHE A 322 2.12 18.39 -7.92
N ASP A 323 3.25 19.04 -7.64
CA ASP A 323 4.55 18.65 -8.16
C ASP A 323 5.53 18.61 -6.98
N PRO A 324 5.99 17.43 -6.58
CA PRO A 324 6.92 17.30 -5.47
C PRO A 324 8.25 18.05 -5.72
N ALA A 325 8.68 18.21 -6.97
CA ALA A 325 9.87 18.96 -7.30
C ALA A 325 9.74 20.45 -6.88
N ILE A 326 8.55 21.04 -7.09
CA ILE A 326 8.28 22.45 -6.69
C ILE A 326 8.23 22.57 -5.16
N PHE A 327 7.59 21.63 -4.46
CA PHE A 327 7.46 21.69 -3.00
C PHE A 327 8.77 21.44 -2.28
N LEU A 328 9.70 20.72 -2.91
CA LEU A 328 11.04 20.46 -2.37
C LEU A 328 12.09 21.51 -2.84
N GLU A 329 11.72 22.40 -3.76
CA GLU A 329 12.60 23.47 -4.21
C GLU A 329 12.94 24.42 -3.04
N GLY A 330 14.19 24.76 -2.91
CA GLY A 330 14.67 25.60 -1.80
C GLY A 330 14.81 24.90 -0.45
N THR A 331 14.49 23.60 -0.37
CA THR A 331 14.79 22.76 0.80
C THR A 331 16.20 22.18 0.71
N ASN A 332 16.67 21.57 1.81
CA ASN A 332 17.97 20.87 1.82
C ASN A 332 17.91 19.44 1.27
N PHE A 333 16.75 18.98 0.80
CA PHE A 333 16.60 17.63 0.27
C PHE A 333 17.16 17.56 -1.17
N PRO A 334 17.90 16.50 -1.51
CA PRO A 334 18.35 16.27 -2.88
C PRO A 334 17.18 16.23 -3.87
N PHE A 335 17.40 16.68 -5.10
CA PHE A 335 16.43 16.59 -6.17
C PHE A 335 15.93 15.15 -6.35
N ARG A 336 14.63 14.96 -6.53
CA ARG A 336 13.95 13.64 -6.68
C ARG A 336 14.07 12.72 -5.48
N THR A 337 14.27 13.27 -4.29
CA THR A 337 14.14 12.48 -3.08
C THR A 337 12.69 11.97 -2.96
N PRO A 338 12.45 10.67 -2.78
CA PRO A 338 11.14 10.15 -2.38
C PRO A 338 10.66 10.84 -1.12
N TYR A 339 9.35 10.93 -0.93
CA TYR A 339 8.80 11.69 0.18
C TYR A 339 7.75 10.89 0.95
N LEU A 340 7.55 11.28 2.20
CA LEU A 340 6.52 10.76 3.07
C LEU A 340 5.31 11.69 3.02
N TRP A 341 4.11 11.16 2.81
CA TRP A 341 2.90 11.96 2.73
C TRP A 341 1.77 11.37 3.57
N GLN A 342 0.96 12.22 4.20
CA GLN A 342 -0.22 11.78 4.94
C GLN A 342 -1.37 11.29 4.05
N VAL A 343 -1.38 11.61 2.76
CA VAL A 343 -2.45 11.23 1.84
C VAL A 343 -2.38 9.73 1.52
N PRO A 344 -3.47 8.95 1.69
CA PRO A 344 -3.49 7.55 1.26
C PRO A 344 -3.66 7.44 -0.26
N CYS A 345 -2.91 6.55 -0.88
CA CYS A 345 -2.98 6.28 -2.31
C CYS A 345 -4.02 5.19 -2.62
N SER A 346 -4.98 5.47 -3.50
CA SER A 346 -5.93 4.48 -4.03
C SER A 346 -5.61 4.00 -5.45
N TRP A 347 -4.55 4.52 -6.07
CA TRP A 347 -4.12 4.16 -7.42
C TRP A 347 -2.94 3.18 -7.43
N GLY A 348 -3.00 2.21 -6.52
CA GLY A 348 -1.99 1.19 -6.31
C GLY A 348 -1.03 1.53 -5.17
N ALA A 349 -1.10 0.73 -4.12
CA ALA A 349 -0.23 0.85 -2.96
C ALA A 349 -0.13 -0.47 -2.21
N VAL A 350 0.95 -0.67 -1.47
CA VAL A 350 1.00 -1.69 -0.41
C VAL A 350 0.68 -1.03 0.92
N TYR A 351 -0.22 -1.67 1.69
CA TYR A 351 -0.61 -1.27 3.04
C TYR A 351 0.02 -2.19 4.07
N PHE A 352 0.43 -1.61 5.19
CA PHE A 352 1.12 -2.32 6.25
C PHE A 352 0.14 -2.94 7.25
N PRO A 353 0.44 -4.13 7.75
CA PRO A 353 -0.53 -4.97 8.45
C PRO A 353 -1.07 -4.34 9.73
N GLU A 354 -0.24 -3.74 10.56
CA GLU A 354 -0.65 -3.20 11.85
C GLU A 354 -1.68 -2.07 11.68
N VAL A 355 -1.37 -1.13 10.77
CA VAL A 355 -2.25 0.02 10.51
C VAL A 355 -3.52 -0.41 9.77
N TRP A 356 -3.45 -1.43 8.91
CA TRP A 356 -4.65 -1.94 8.23
C TRP A 356 -5.60 -2.63 9.21
N ARG A 357 -5.09 -3.39 10.21
CA ARG A 357 -5.92 -3.95 11.29
C ARG A 357 -6.54 -2.84 12.13
N GLU A 358 -5.74 -1.85 12.55
CA GLU A 358 -6.26 -0.70 13.30
C GLU A 358 -7.36 0.03 12.51
N PHE A 359 -7.17 0.23 11.20
CA PHE A 359 -8.18 0.84 10.35
C PHE A 359 -9.44 -0.02 10.25
N HIS A 360 -9.28 -1.34 10.18
CA HIS A 360 -10.40 -2.29 10.12
C HIS A 360 -11.24 -2.26 11.40
N ASP A 361 -10.64 -1.99 12.56
CA ASP A 361 -11.33 -1.81 13.83
C ASP A 361 -11.91 -0.39 13.98
N TYR A 362 -11.21 0.64 13.48
CA TYR A 362 -11.65 2.03 13.49
C TYR A 362 -12.88 2.26 12.62
N PHE A 363 -12.89 1.72 11.42
CA PHE A 363 -13.89 2.01 10.40
C PHE A 363 -15.33 1.65 10.81
N PRO A 364 -15.64 0.46 11.36
CA PRO A 364 -17.00 0.12 11.81
C PRO A 364 -17.52 1.04 12.91
N ALA A 365 -16.66 1.47 13.84
CA ALA A 365 -17.05 2.40 14.89
C ALA A 365 -17.44 3.76 14.28
N ARG A 366 -16.70 4.23 13.27
CA ARG A 366 -17.04 5.47 12.57
C ARG A 366 -18.31 5.37 11.72
N LEU A 367 -18.61 4.18 11.16
CA LEU A 367 -19.87 3.94 10.46
C LEU A 367 -21.08 3.97 11.41
N GLN A 368 -20.93 3.53 12.65
CA GLN A 368 -21.99 3.66 13.67
C GLN A 368 -22.30 5.13 13.95
N ASP A 369 -21.31 6.00 14.02
CA ASP A 369 -21.52 7.46 14.14
C ASP A 369 -22.40 8.01 13.00
N LEU A 370 -22.15 7.58 11.75
CA LEU A 370 -22.98 7.97 10.60
C LEU A 370 -24.42 7.43 10.72
N SER A 371 -24.64 6.37 11.48
CA SER A 371 -25.97 5.79 11.75
C SER A 371 -26.73 6.55 12.85
N GLY A 372 -26.18 7.64 13.39
CA GLY A 372 -26.83 8.52 14.37
C GLY A 372 -26.38 8.35 15.81
N LEU A 373 -25.37 7.53 16.10
CA LEU A 373 -24.77 7.44 17.43
C LEU A 373 -24.05 8.73 17.84
N ASN A 374 -23.50 9.45 16.85
CA ASN A 374 -22.87 10.79 16.95
C ASN A 374 -22.00 10.96 18.20
N LEU A 375 -21.21 9.93 18.51
CA LEU A 375 -20.40 9.85 19.72
C LEU A 375 -19.18 10.79 19.68
N GLN A 376 -18.67 11.04 18.47
CA GLN A 376 -17.51 11.89 18.20
C GLN A 376 -17.65 12.58 16.85
N ASN A 377 -17.52 13.90 16.84
CA ASN A 377 -17.51 14.67 15.59
C ASN A 377 -16.06 14.95 15.19
N ILE A 378 -15.44 14.01 14.42
CA ILE A 378 -14.07 14.18 13.93
C ILE A 378 -14.10 14.97 12.63
N THR A 379 -13.54 16.17 12.66
CA THR A 379 -13.34 17.03 11.50
C THR A 379 -11.86 17.27 11.32
N VAL A 380 -11.27 16.66 10.30
CA VAL A 380 -9.85 16.86 9.98
C VAL A 380 -9.65 18.28 9.45
N PRO A 381 -8.74 19.08 10.03
CA PRO A 381 -8.53 20.46 9.59
C PRO A 381 -8.14 20.56 8.12
N GLU A 382 -8.56 21.64 7.47
CA GLU A 382 -8.14 22.05 6.13
C GLU A 382 -8.26 20.98 5.01
N THR A 383 -9.20 20.01 5.15
CA THR A 383 -9.41 19.00 4.11
C THR A 383 -10.86 18.91 3.63
N ARG A 384 -11.03 18.73 2.32
CA ARG A 384 -12.36 18.46 1.74
C ARG A 384 -12.88 17.05 2.00
N SER A 385 -12.03 16.12 2.47
CA SER A 385 -12.44 14.74 2.76
C SER A 385 -13.58 14.64 3.78
N ASN A 386 -13.72 15.63 4.66
CA ASN A 386 -14.83 15.71 5.61
C ASN A 386 -16.22 15.67 4.96
N ARG A 387 -16.33 16.14 3.69
CA ARG A 387 -17.58 16.17 2.93
C ARG A 387 -17.87 14.86 2.18
N TRP A 388 -16.91 13.92 2.14
CA TRP A 388 -17.10 12.66 1.41
C TRP A 388 -18.03 11.73 2.19
N LYS A 389 -19.09 11.27 1.54
CA LYS A 389 -20.12 10.43 2.19
C LYS A 389 -19.91 8.92 1.96
N LYS A 390 -19.36 8.54 0.79
CA LYS A 390 -19.25 7.15 0.34
C LYS A 390 -17.80 6.75 0.04
N SER A 391 -16.82 7.33 0.74
CA SER A 391 -15.40 7.06 0.52
C SER A 391 -14.76 6.43 1.76
N TRP A 392 -14.21 5.25 1.61
CA TRP A 392 -13.40 4.60 2.65
C TRP A 392 -12.18 5.46 3.02
N LYS A 393 -11.60 6.20 2.05
CA LYS A 393 -10.46 7.10 2.26
C LYS A 393 -10.76 8.19 3.31
N LYS A 394 -12.01 8.65 3.44
CA LYS A 394 -12.37 9.65 4.45
C LYS A 394 -11.94 9.17 5.84
N PHE A 395 -12.34 7.97 6.21
CA PHE A 395 -12.09 7.40 7.54
C PHE A 395 -10.62 7.02 7.73
N LEU A 396 -9.95 6.57 6.67
CA LEU A 396 -8.51 6.34 6.73
C LEU A 396 -7.74 7.66 6.89
N ILE A 397 -8.14 8.75 6.25
CA ILE A 397 -7.55 10.07 6.42
C ILE A 397 -7.74 10.59 7.86
N GLU A 398 -8.92 10.35 8.46
CA GLU A 398 -9.15 10.66 9.88
C GLU A 398 -8.11 9.95 10.76
N LEU A 399 -7.98 8.62 10.61
CA LEU A 399 -7.02 7.83 11.38
C LEU A 399 -5.56 8.26 11.14
N ILE A 400 -5.18 8.46 9.87
CA ILE A 400 -3.85 8.95 9.48
C ILE A 400 -3.53 10.26 10.17
N TYR A 401 -4.47 11.21 10.17
CA TYR A 401 -4.27 12.51 10.80
C TYR A 401 -4.11 12.37 12.33
N LEU A 402 -5.01 11.64 12.99
CA LEU A 402 -4.99 11.44 14.43
C LEU A 402 -3.71 10.75 14.91
N ARG A 403 -3.15 9.84 14.11
CA ARG A 403 -1.94 9.08 14.44
C ARG A 403 -0.64 9.72 13.93
N GLY A 404 -0.71 10.71 13.06
CA GLY A 404 0.47 11.23 12.36
C GLY A 404 1.11 10.19 11.44
N TYR A 405 0.32 9.30 10.83
CA TYR A 405 0.80 8.28 9.89
C TYR A 405 1.22 8.90 8.57
N VAL A 406 2.19 8.24 7.90
CA VAL A 406 2.74 8.67 6.60
C VAL A 406 2.93 7.47 5.66
N MET A 407 2.79 7.71 4.36
CA MET A 407 3.02 6.75 3.28
C MET A 407 4.21 7.20 2.43
N LEU A 408 5.05 6.27 2.01
CA LEU A 408 6.16 6.55 1.09
C LEU A 408 5.64 6.73 -0.34
N TYR A 409 6.06 7.80 -1.00
CA TYR A 409 5.73 8.11 -2.39
C TYR A 409 6.98 8.16 -3.27
N PRO A 410 6.91 7.64 -4.50
CA PRO A 410 7.99 7.79 -5.48
C PRO A 410 8.07 9.23 -5.99
N ASN A 411 9.28 9.66 -6.38
CA ASN A 411 9.54 10.98 -6.96
C ASN A 411 10.52 10.86 -8.13
N TYR A 412 10.04 10.33 -9.25
CA TYR A 412 10.83 10.18 -10.47
C TYR A 412 10.52 11.27 -11.49
N GLU A 413 11.36 11.35 -12.53
CA GLU A 413 11.22 12.34 -13.59
C GLU A 413 9.88 12.24 -14.31
N ASN A 414 9.28 13.39 -14.65
CA ASN A 414 8.02 13.46 -15.38
C ASN A 414 6.87 12.67 -14.73
N PHE A 415 6.87 12.57 -13.39
CA PHE A 415 5.92 11.73 -12.63
C PHE A 415 5.96 10.24 -12.99
N MET A 416 7.06 9.75 -13.57
CA MET A 416 7.23 8.33 -13.84
C MET A 416 6.97 7.53 -12.55
N SER A 417 6.18 6.47 -12.66
CA SER A 417 5.59 5.81 -11.52
C SER A 417 5.58 4.29 -11.69
N PHE A 418 5.34 3.59 -10.59
CA PHE A 418 5.17 2.13 -10.57
C PHE A 418 3.71 1.72 -10.82
N SER A 419 2.78 2.67 -10.84
CA SER A 419 1.40 2.47 -11.26
C SER A 419 0.87 3.69 -12.02
N THR A 420 -0.09 3.46 -12.88
CA THR A 420 -0.89 4.51 -13.52
C THR A 420 -2.37 4.17 -13.40
N ASN A 421 -3.24 5.19 -13.43
CA ASN A 421 -4.68 4.99 -13.40
C ASN A 421 -5.28 5.38 -14.74
N HIS A 422 -6.13 4.52 -15.27
CA HIS A 422 -6.87 4.77 -16.52
C HIS A 422 -8.24 5.36 -16.20
N ALA A 423 -8.66 6.34 -17.02
CA ALA A 423 -9.97 6.96 -16.88
C ALA A 423 -11.07 6.01 -17.40
N GLU A 424 -11.53 5.11 -16.53
CA GLU A 424 -12.61 4.16 -16.87
C GLU A 424 -13.98 4.66 -16.39
N ALA A 425 -15.04 4.25 -17.11
CA ALA A 425 -16.40 4.54 -16.70
C ALA A 425 -16.71 3.92 -15.32
N GLY A 426 -17.33 4.68 -14.44
CA GLY A 426 -17.63 4.22 -13.09
C GLY A 426 -18.24 5.33 -12.22
N THR A 427 -18.10 5.22 -10.92
CA THR A 427 -18.70 6.15 -9.94
C THR A 427 -18.25 7.61 -10.14
N HIS A 428 -17.03 7.82 -10.65
CA HIS A 428 -16.43 9.17 -10.76
C HIS A 428 -16.30 9.67 -12.20
N ILE A 429 -16.43 8.80 -13.18
CA ILE A 429 -16.28 9.13 -14.61
C ILE A 429 -17.51 8.61 -15.36
N HIS A 430 -18.30 9.54 -15.91
CA HIS A 430 -19.43 9.21 -16.76
C HIS A 430 -19.03 9.42 -18.23
N LEU A 431 -18.96 8.34 -18.99
CA LEU A 431 -18.74 8.42 -20.43
C LEU A 431 -20.06 8.81 -21.11
N VAL A 432 -20.03 9.90 -21.87
CA VAL A 432 -21.17 10.33 -22.67
C VAL A 432 -20.92 9.92 -24.12
N GLU A 433 -21.85 9.16 -24.70
CA GLU A 433 -21.76 8.73 -26.09
C GLU A 433 -21.60 9.93 -27.04
N GLY A 434 -20.61 9.83 -27.96
CA GLY A 434 -20.29 10.90 -28.90
C GLY A 434 -19.44 12.05 -28.34
N LYS A 435 -19.06 12.03 -27.06
CA LYS A 435 -18.08 12.98 -26.49
C LYS A 435 -16.71 12.34 -26.37
N PRO A 436 -15.61 13.10 -26.56
CA PRO A 436 -14.29 12.59 -26.25
C PRO A 436 -14.21 12.16 -24.78
N ARG A 437 -13.44 11.12 -24.50
CA ARG A 437 -13.15 10.71 -23.11
C ARG A 437 -12.62 11.92 -22.33
N PRO A 438 -12.99 12.09 -21.05
CA PRO A 438 -12.39 13.12 -20.22
C PRO A 438 -10.86 13.00 -20.31
N ASN A 439 -10.17 14.14 -20.34
CA ASN A 439 -8.71 14.13 -20.29
C ASN A 439 -8.27 13.28 -19.13
N ASP A 440 -7.38 12.34 -19.40
CA ASP A 440 -6.81 11.46 -18.37
C ASP A 440 -5.89 12.27 -17.44
N ILE A 441 -6.54 12.92 -16.46
CA ILE A 441 -5.83 13.75 -15.47
C ILE A 441 -5.05 12.91 -14.47
N PHE A 442 -5.29 11.59 -14.42
CA PHE A 442 -4.68 10.68 -13.46
C PHE A 442 -3.59 9.81 -14.10
N GLY A 443 -3.58 9.67 -15.42
CA GLY A 443 -2.55 8.92 -16.12
C GLY A 443 -1.16 9.56 -15.92
N VAL A 444 -0.18 8.73 -15.57
CA VAL A 444 1.24 9.08 -15.44
C VAL A 444 2.06 8.06 -16.23
N PRO A 445 3.27 8.40 -16.70
CA PRO A 445 4.13 7.43 -17.36
C PRO A 445 4.49 6.27 -16.42
N LEU A 446 4.40 5.03 -16.91
CA LEU A 446 4.90 3.87 -16.20
C LEU A 446 6.42 3.75 -16.37
N MET A 447 7.08 3.25 -15.35
CA MET A 447 8.48 2.86 -15.41
C MET A 447 8.58 1.54 -16.19
N GLU A 448 8.98 1.60 -17.44
CA GLU A 448 9.14 0.44 -18.32
C GLU A 448 10.58 -0.05 -18.38
N GLU A 449 11.56 0.82 -18.07
CA GLU A 449 12.99 0.49 -17.98
C GLU A 449 13.44 0.48 -16.51
N ASP A 450 14.47 -0.33 -16.20
CA ASP A 450 15.02 -0.41 -14.83
C ASP A 450 15.83 0.82 -14.46
N VAL A 451 15.13 1.88 -14.11
CA VAL A 451 15.72 3.11 -13.59
C VAL A 451 15.41 3.30 -12.09
N VAL A 452 15.01 2.23 -11.40
CA VAL A 452 14.64 2.28 -9.98
C VAL A 452 15.72 2.94 -9.15
N LEU A 453 16.98 2.52 -9.29
CA LEU A 453 18.09 3.09 -8.53
C LEU A 453 18.62 4.37 -9.15
N SER A 454 18.82 4.41 -10.47
CA SER A 454 19.42 5.57 -11.16
C SER A 454 18.59 6.84 -11.04
N GLY A 455 17.27 6.71 -10.85
CA GLY A 455 16.35 7.81 -10.61
C GLY A 455 16.33 8.30 -9.16
N LEU A 456 16.99 7.60 -8.22
CA LEU A 456 17.04 7.97 -6.81
C LEU A 456 18.30 8.79 -6.48
N PRO A 457 18.25 9.69 -5.49
CA PRO A 457 19.42 10.41 -5.01
C PRO A 457 20.53 9.46 -4.56
N GLY A 458 21.71 9.60 -5.16
CA GLY A 458 22.85 8.73 -4.87
C GLY A 458 22.64 7.25 -5.23
N GLY A 459 21.70 6.93 -6.13
CA GLY A 459 21.44 5.57 -6.63
C GLY A 459 20.88 4.61 -5.59
N ARG A 460 20.21 5.10 -4.54
CA ARG A 460 19.66 4.25 -3.46
C ARG A 460 18.53 4.95 -2.73
N LEU A 461 17.66 4.17 -2.06
CA LEU A 461 16.70 4.73 -1.12
C LEU A 461 17.42 5.46 0.03
N PRO A 462 17.04 6.72 0.33
CA PRO A 462 17.55 7.45 1.50
C PRO A 462 17.24 6.73 2.81
N ASN A 463 17.90 7.12 3.92
CA ASN A 463 17.44 6.68 5.23
C ASN A 463 16.08 7.33 5.55
N PHE A 464 15.31 6.71 6.42
CA PHE A 464 13.96 7.19 6.72
C PHE A 464 13.95 8.62 7.28
N THR A 465 14.97 8.97 8.06
CA THR A 465 15.16 10.32 8.63
C THR A 465 15.50 11.37 7.59
N ASP A 466 16.02 10.96 6.44
CA ASP A 466 16.45 11.86 5.35
C ASP A 466 15.32 12.06 4.32
N LEU A 467 14.12 11.52 4.56
CA LEU A 467 12.96 11.70 3.70
C LEU A 467 12.16 12.95 4.11
N PRO A 468 11.83 13.85 3.16
CA PRO A 468 10.91 14.95 3.41
C PRO A 468 9.52 14.42 3.76
N THR A 469 8.85 15.09 4.68
CA THR A 469 7.51 14.73 5.13
C THR A 469 6.51 15.83 4.78
N LEU A 470 5.38 15.43 4.19
CA LEU A 470 4.30 16.31 3.75
C LEU A 470 3.04 16.07 4.57
N ASP A 471 2.37 17.15 4.95
CA ASP A 471 1.03 17.10 5.53
C ASP A 471 -0.05 16.82 4.47
N LEU A 472 -1.33 16.74 4.86
CA LEU A 472 -2.45 16.43 3.96
C LEU A 472 -2.58 17.40 2.77
N ILE A 473 -2.17 18.65 2.92
CA ILE A 473 -2.26 19.66 1.86
C ILE A 473 -0.95 19.85 1.08
N GLY A 474 0.10 19.10 1.43
CA GLY A 474 1.36 19.06 0.71
C GLY A 474 2.44 20.01 1.24
N ASN A 475 2.28 20.62 2.42
CA ASN A 475 3.35 21.40 3.03
C ASN A 475 4.43 20.48 3.60
N VAL A 476 5.69 20.86 3.44
CA VAL A 476 6.82 20.19 4.08
C VAL A 476 6.85 20.54 5.57
N VAL A 477 6.73 19.53 6.41
CA VAL A 477 6.66 19.68 7.88
C VAL A 477 7.50 18.61 8.57
N PRO A 478 8.01 18.88 9.79
CA PRO A 478 8.61 17.84 10.62
C PRO A 478 7.58 16.76 10.98
N ARG A 479 8.00 15.49 11.06
CA ARG A 479 7.11 14.36 11.44
C ARG A 479 6.51 14.55 12.83
N GLU A 480 7.29 15.07 13.75
CA GLU A 480 6.88 15.38 15.14
C GLU A 480 5.71 16.35 15.17
N GLU A 481 5.66 17.30 14.23
CA GLU A 481 4.54 18.23 14.09
C GLU A 481 3.25 17.53 13.67
N LEU A 482 3.31 16.56 12.75
CA LEU A 482 2.14 15.77 12.36
C LEU A 482 1.57 14.98 13.55
N ILE A 483 2.44 14.42 14.38
CA ILE A 483 2.05 13.69 15.59
C ILE A 483 1.39 14.66 16.60
N GLN A 484 1.95 15.84 16.79
CA GLN A 484 1.39 16.85 17.69
C GLN A 484 0.03 17.36 17.22
N ARG A 485 -0.13 17.64 15.92
CA ARG A 485 -1.43 18.05 15.33
C ARG A 485 -2.49 16.96 15.53
N GLY A 486 -2.12 15.70 15.33
CA GLY A 486 -3.00 14.55 15.56
C GLY A 486 -3.44 14.42 17.01
N ARG A 487 -2.50 14.56 17.97
CA ARG A 487 -2.78 14.54 19.41
C ARG A 487 -3.66 15.71 19.85
N SER A 488 -3.43 16.91 19.29
CA SER A 488 -4.28 18.06 19.58
C SER A 488 -5.71 17.79 19.18
N LEU A 489 -5.95 17.32 17.96
CA LEU A 489 -7.30 16.96 17.52
C LEU A 489 -7.88 15.81 18.36
N GLN A 490 -7.09 14.79 18.71
CA GLN A 490 -7.53 13.70 19.56
C GLN A 490 -8.03 14.21 20.92
N SER A 491 -7.31 15.14 21.55
CA SER A 491 -7.71 15.71 22.85
C SER A 491 -9.00 16.52 22.77
N GLU A 492 -9.35 17.06 21.61
CA GLU A 492 -10.59 17.81 21.38
C GLU A 492 -11.80 16.89 21.16
N VAL A 493 -11.62 15.77 20.45
CA VAL A 493 -12.72 14.91 19.99
C VAL A 493 -12.85 13.64 20.81
N SER A 494 -11.80 13.16 21.45
CA SER A 494 -11.81 11.91 22.21
C SER A 494 -12.29 12.14 23.63
N LEU A 495 -13.13 11.24 24.10
CA LEU A 495 -13.55 11.16 25.51
C LEU A 495 -12.59 10.30 26.35
N CYS A 496 -11.57 9.73 25.72
CA CYS A 496 -10.59 8.89 26.39
C CYS A 496 -9.67 9.73 27.28
N PRO A 497 -9.24 9.20 28.41
CA PRO A 497 -8.16 9.80 29.16
C PRO A 497 -6.90 9.87 28.26
N PRO A 498 -6.11 10.95 28.35
CA PRO A 498 -4.88 11.05 27.58
C PRO A 498 -3.98 9.84 27.90
N SER A 499 -3.40 9.24 26.85
CA SER A 499 -2.43 8.16 27.03
C SER A 499 -1.19 8.73 27.76
N GLU A 500 -0.77 8.08 28.84
CA GLU A 500 0.47 8.40 29.54
C GLU A 500 1.72 7.98 28.76
N SER A 501 1.56 7.11 27.75
CA SER A 501 2.63 6.58 26.91
C SER A 501 2.61 7.18 25.51
N ASP A 502 3.80 7.50 24.99
CA ASP A 502 4.01 7.87 23.60
C ASP A 502 4.01 6.65 22.66
N GLU A 503 3.88 5.46 23.20
CA GLU A 503 3.92 4.19 22.46
C GLU A 503 2.68 4.03 21.60
N LEU A 504 2.90 3.68 20.34
CA LEU A 504 1.85 3.44 19.37
C LEU A 504 1.28 2.02 19.56
N THR A 505 0.02 1.93 19.97
CA THR A 505 -0.63 0.65 20.29
C THR A 505 -1.25 -0.05 19.08
N PHE A 506 -1.51 0.68 17.97
CA PHE A 506 -2.32 0.23 16.83
C PHE A 506 -3.71 -0.29 17.22
N ASP A 507 -4.25 0.21 18.32
CA ASP A 507 -5.62 -0.08 18.78
C ASP A 507 -6.41 1.24 18.82
N PRO A 508 -7.51 1.38 18.05
CA PRO A 508 -8.28 2.61 17.99
C PRO A 508 -9.09 2.91 19.26
N LYS A 509 -9.12 2.00 20.24
CA LYS A 509 -9.84 2.19 21.51
C LYS A 509 -9.36 3.40 22.31
N ASP A 510 -8.09 3.75 22.19
CA ASP A 510 -7.52 4.95 22.82
C ASP A 510 -7.97 6.26 22.14
N ILE A 511 -8.48 6.18 20.90
CA ILE A 511 -9.09 7.30 20.16
C ILE A 511 -10.62 7.29 20.33
N LEU A 512 -11.24 6.13 20.20
CA LEU A 512 -12.68 5.92 20.12
C LEU A 512 -13.30 5.47 21.45
N CYS A 513 -12.73 5.86 22.56
CA CYS A 513 -13.25 5.55 23.88
C CYS A 513 -14.72 6.02 23.99
N VAL A 514 -15.60 5.03 24.05
CA VAL A 514 -17.04 5.25 24.14
C VAL A 514 -17.42 5.36 25.61
N ASN A 515 -17.98 6.52 26.00
CA ASN A 515 -18.65 6.62 27.28
C ASN A 515 -19.97 5.82 27.20
N GLU A 516 -20.09 4.73 27.97
CA GLU A 516 -21.26 3.85 27.93
C GLU A 516 -22.57 4.59 28.26
N GLU A 517 -22.52 5.62 29.09
CA GLU A 517 -23.68 6.46 29.40
C GLU A 517 -24.15 7.25 28.16
N ARG A 518 -23.21 7.87 27.42
CA ARG A 518 -23.53 8.56 26.15
C ARG A 518 -23.97 7.59 25.08
N ARG A 519 -23.37 6.40 25.02
CA ARG A 519 -23.79 5.35 24.10
C ARG A 519 -25.24 4.92 24.36
N GLN A 520 -25.62 4.73 25.63
CA GLN A 520 -26.97 4.37 25.99
C GLN A 520 -27.96 5.48 25.58
N ILE A 521 -27.65 6.75 25.88
CA ILE A 521 -28.47 7.90 25.47
C ILE A 521 -28.67 7.93 23.95
N ALA A 522 -27.59 7.72 23.18
CA ALA A 522 -27.66 7.71 21.72
C ALA A 522 -28.47 6.51 21.18
N MET A 523 -28.38 5.35 21.81
CA MET A 523 -29.21 4.18 21.46
C MET A 523 -30.69 4.44 21.75
N ASP A 524 -31.00 5.02 22.88
CA ASP A 524 -32.36 5.39 23.28
C ASP A 524 -32.95 6.42 22.30
N GLU A 525 -32.16 7.42 21.85
CA GLU A 525 -32.57 8.37 20.82
C GLU A 525 -32.85 7.73 19.46
N ILE A 526 -32.00 6.76 19.04
CA ILE A 526 -32.21 6.02 17.79
C ILE A 526 -33.49 5.18 17.86
N GLU A 527 -33.71 4.54 18.97
CA GLU A 527 -34.95 3.72 19.16
C GLU A 527 -36.18 4.61 19.17
N ALA A 528 -36.12 5.75 19.84
CA ALA A 528 -37.18 6.76 19.80
C ALA A 528 -37.45 7.29 18.38
N ARG A 529 -36.40 7.57 17.58
CA ARG A 529 -36.58 7.97 16.18
C ARG A 529 -37.15 6.87 15.30
N LYS A 530 -36.76 5.60 15.49
CA LYS A 530 -37.34 4.44 14.78
C LYS A 530 -38.84 4.28 15.12
N GLU A 531 -39.18 4.41 16.38
CA GLU A 531 -40.58 4.31 16.82
C GLU A 531 -41.42 5.47 16.26
N LEU A 532 -40.88 6.70 16.25
CA LEU A 532 -41.51 7.87 15.63
C LEU A 532 -41.72 7.67 14.13
N SER A 533 -40.70 7.17 13.42
CA SER A 533 -40.80 6.86 11.98
C SER A 533 -41.90 5.80 11.70
N LYS A 534 -41.98 4.79 12.54
CA LYS A 534 -43.01 3.75 12.44
C LYS A 534 -44.43 4.29 12.68
N LYS A 535 -44.60 5.18 13.67
CA LYS A 535 -45.86 5.87 13.93
C LYS A 535 -46.25 6.78 12.77
N LEU A 536 -45.30 7.55 12.22
CA LEU A 536 -45.52 8.39 11.04
C LEU A 536 -45.93 7.54 9.81
N HIS A 537 -45.24 6.45 9.55
CA HIS A 537 -45.58 5.54 8.45
C HIS A 537 -46.99 4.93 8.59
N THR A 538 -47.36 4.58 9.82
CA THR A 538 -48.71 4.07 10.13
C THR A 538 -49.78 5.15 9.94
N ALA A 539 -49.53 6.38 10.37
CA ALA A 539 -50.40 7.52 10.17
C ALA A 539 -50.60 7.84 8.68
N VAL A 540 -49.50 7.88 7.91
CA VAL A 540 -49.55 8.09 6.43
C VAL A 540 -50.35 6.98 5.75
N LYS A 541 -50.16 5.71 6.12
CA LYS A 541 -50.94 4.60 5.59
C LYS A 541 -52.43 4.71 5.95
N PHE A 542 -52.72 5.12 7.18
CA PHE A 542 -54.13 5.31 7.62
C PHE A 542 -54.80 6.42 6.80
N ILE A 543 -54.12 7.54 6.57
CA ILE A 543 -54.63 8.65 5.76
C ILE A 543 -54.81 8.20 4.31
N ALA A 544 -53.85 7.52 3.71
CA ALA A 544 -53.91 7.04 2.33
C ALA A 544 -55.08 6.05 2.11
N ASN A 545 -55.32 5.16 3.05
CA ASN A 545 -56.46 4.19 2.95
C ASN A 545 -57.84 4.83 3.13
N HIS A 546 -57.94 5.94 3.85
CA HIS A 546 -59.23 6.61 4.06
C HIS A 546 -59.56 7.67 3.01
N THR A 547 -58.54 8.13 2.24
CA THR A 547 -58.73 9.03 1.09
C THR A 547 -59.10 8.27 -0.20
N LEU A 548 -58.88 6.95 -0.26
CA LEU A 548 -59.21 6.14 -1.43
C LEU A 548 -60.65 5.58 -1.42
N ASP A 549 -61.33 5.59 -0.27
CA ASP A 549 -62.69 5.02 -0.13
C ASP A 549 -63.83 6.05 -0.27
N SER A 550 -63.55 7.34 -0.41
CA SER A 550 -64.55 8.39 -0.63
C SER A 550 -64.41 9.00 -2.02
N ASN A 551 -65.45 8.78 -2.87
CA ASN A 551 -65.63 9.45 -4.17
C ASN A 551 -65.95 10.96 -4.05
N ASP A 552 -65.79 11.56 -2.87
CA ASP A 552 -65.87 13.00 -2.66
C ASP A 552 -64.46 13.59 -2.59
N GLU A 553 -64.21 14.63 -3.36
CA GLU A 553 -63.04 15.47 -3.27
C GLU A 553 -62.96 16.10 -1.88
N MET A 554 -62.42 15.38 -0.92
CA MET A 554 -62.15 15.90 0.39
C MET A 554 -60.74 16.52 0.34
N GLU A 555 -60.71 17.84 0.18
CA GLU A 555 -59.51 18.66 0.38
C GLU A 555 -58.97 18.31 1.77
N VAL A 556 -57.84 17.60 1.82
CA VAL A 556 -57.19 17.25 3.08
C VAL A 556 -56.64 18.55 3.64
N ASP A 557 -57.26 19.04 4.71
CA ASP A 557 -56.85 20.26 5.41
C ASP A 557 -55.38 20.17 5.85
N PRO A 558 -54.49 20.99 5.26
CA PRO A 558 -53.05 20.97 5.61
C PRO A 558 -52.79 21.29 7.07
N GLU A 559 -53.65 22.10 7.72
CA GLU A 559 -53.52 22.41 9.15
C GLU A 559 -53.83 21.19 10.04
N ARG A 560 -54.75 20.35 9.63
CA ARG A 560 -55.08 19.12 10.36
C ARG A 560 -53.97 18.08 10.27
N LEU A 561 -53.29 17.97 9.11
CA LEU A 561 -52.09 17.17 8.93
C LEU A 561 -50.91 17.69 9.78
N LEU A 562 -50.73 18.99 9.78
CA LEU A 562 -49.67 19.63 10.59
C LEU A 562 -49.93 19.42 12.07
N ASN A 563 -51.19 19.51 12.54
CA ASN A 563 -51.54 19.28 13.93
C ASN A 563 -51.31 17.82 14.34
N ILE A 564 -51.62 16.84 13.50
CA ILE A 564 -51.33 15.43 13.76
C ILE A 564 -49.83 15.19 13.86
N VAL A 565 -49.03 15.78 12.98
CA VAL A 565 -47.57 15.69 13.01
C VAL A 565 -47.03 16.37 14.25
N LEU A 566 -47.56 17.52 14.65
CA LEU A 566 -47.16 18.24 15.85
C LEU A 566 -47.61 17.50 17.14
N GLU A 567 -48.75 16.87 17.18
CA GLU A 567 -49.18 16.03 18.32
C GLU A 567 -48.27 14.80 18.47
N ILE A 568 -47.90 14.15 17.37
CA ILE A 568 -46.92 13.05 17.37
C ILE A 568 -45.54 13.55 17.82
N TYR A 569 -45.12 14.75 17.38
CA TYR A 569 -43.87 15.36 17.76
C TYR A 569 -43.83 15.77 19.24
N ASN A 570 -44.86 16.41 19.75
CA ASN A 570 -44.98 16.84 21.13
C ASN A 570 -45.19 15.69 22.14
N SER A 571 -45.69 14.57 21.69
CA SER A 571 -45.80 13.34 22.50
C SER A 571 -44.52 12.52 22.57
N SER A 572 -43.53 12.85 21.75
CA SER A 572 -42.19 12.27 21.79
C SER A 572 -41.30 13.12 22.67
N SER A 573 -40.64 12.55 23.67
CA SER A 573 -39.70 13.20 24.60
C SER A 573 -38.37 13.60 23.95
N ILE A 574 -38.39 14.12 22.70
CA ILE A 574 -37.21 14.53 21.94
C ILE A 574 -36.94 16.00 22.22
N SER A 575 -35.72 16.31 22.70
CA SER A 575 -35.26 17.66 23.01
C SER A 575 -35.26 18.58 21.77
N PRO A 576 -35.67 19.87 21.88
CA PRO A 576 -35.91 20.80 20.77
C PRO A 576 -34.68 21.30 20.00
N SER A 577 -33.47 20.81 20.26
CA SER A 577 -32.24 21.45 19.83
C SER A 577 -31.79 21.17 18.37
N ILE A 578 -32.57 20.51 17.53
CA ILE A 578 -32.13 20.11 16.17
C ILE A 578 -33.15 20.39 15.06
N VAL A 579 -34.06 21.34 15.20
CA VAL A 579 -34.89 21.75 14.05
C VAL A 579 -34.96 23.30 14.02
N ASP A 580 -34.07 23.92 13.24
CA ASP A 580 -34.29 25.26 12.73
C ASP A 580 -35.43 25.20 11.70
N LEU A 581 -36.67 25.36 12.13
CA LEU A 581 -37.79 25.67 11.26
C LEU A 581 -37.68 27.15 10.85
N PRO A 582 -37.71 27.49 9.55
CA PRO A 582 -37.72 28.88 9.14
C PRO A 582 -39.06 29.53 9.55
N THR A 583 -38.98 30.45 10.50
CA THR A 583 -40.07 31.37 10.84
C THR A 583 -40.18 32.40 9.72
N SER A 584 -40.98 32.14 8.68
CA SER A 584 -41.55 33.18 7.85
C SER A 584 -42.92 32.76 7.35
N THR A 585 -43.91 33.47 7.88
CA THR A 585 -45.29 33.53 7.40
C THR A 585 -45.31 34.07 5.96
N GLN A 586 -45.31 33.15 4.98
CA GLN A 586 -45.90 33.40 3.66
C GLN A 586 -46.47 32.07 3.15
N THR A 587 -47.80 32.03 3.09
CA THR A 587 -48.62 30.99 2.46
C THR A 587 -48.31 30.92 0.96
N SER A 588 -47.54 29.94 0.59
CA SER A 588 -47.49 29.42 -0.77
C SER A 588 -47.53 27.91 -0.70
N ALA A 589 -48.40 27.32 -1.54
CA ALA A 589 -48.70 25.91 -1.58
C ALA A 589 -47.43 25.03 -1.50
N VAL A 590 -47.36 24.19 -0.48
CA VAL A 590 -46.27 23.20 -0.36
C VAL A 590 -46.69 21.96 -1.15
N GLU A 591 -46.12 21.79 -2.32
CA GLU A 591 -46.17 20.57 -3.07
C GLU A 591 -45.32 19.50 -2.36
N ILE A 592 -45.98 18.54 -1.69
CA ILE A 592 -45.27 17.40 -1.09
C ILE A 592 -44.95 16.40 -2.22
N LYS A 593 -43.74 16.51 -2.77
CA LYS A 593 -43.20 15.47 -3.63
C LYS A 593 -42.72 14.30 -2.78
N ILE A 594 -43.42 13.18 -2.84
CA ILE A 594 -42.94 11.90 -2.32
C ILE A 594 -41.81 11.46 -3.26
N LEU A 595 -40.56 11.66 -2.83
CA LEU A 595 -39.40 11.13 -3.54
C LEU A 595 -39.29 9.63 -3.26
N HIS A 596 -39.52 8.84 -4.29
CA HIS A 596 -39.03 7.47 -4.32
C HIS A 596 -37.50 7.49 -4.36
N ASP A 597 -36.88 6.52 -3.69
CA ASP A 597 -35.43 6.39 -3.44
C ASP A 597 -34.51 6.25 -4.67
N ASP A 598 -34.91 6.69 -5.86
CA ASP A 598 -34.20 6.49 -7.13
C ASP A 598 -33.88 7.77 -7.94
N GLU A 599 -33.98 8.98 -7.38
CA GLU A 599 -33.54 10.17 -8.12
C GLU A 599 -32.28 10.83 -7.54
N LEU A 600 -31.19 10.61 -8.26
CA LEU A 600 -29.89 11.24 -8.16
C LEU A 600 -29.99 12.77 -8.29
N VAL A 601 -29.58 13.49 -7.26
CA VAL A 601 -29.36 14.94 -7.32
C VAL A 601 -28.14 15.21 -8.20
N THR A 602 -28.36 15.75 -9.37
CA THR A 602 -27.30 16.31 -10.24
C THR A 602 -26.80 17.63 -9.64
N GLU A 603 -25.50 17.69 -9.34
CA GLU A 603 -24.83 18.95 -8.97
C GLU A 603 -24.84 19.95 -10.15
N PRO A 604 -24.98 21.26 -9.90
CA PRO A 604 -24.90 22.26 -10.97
C PRO A 604 -23.47 22.32 -11.53
N GLN A 605 -23.36 22.16 -12.84
CA GLN A 605 -22.12 22.37 -13.59
C GLN A 605 -21.72 23.84 -13.55
N VAL A 606 -20.62 24.16 -12.87
CA VAL A 606 -19.91 25.43 -13.05
C VAL A 606 -18.93 25.24 -14.19
N THR A 607 -19.31 25.68 -15.35
CA THR A 607 -18.42 25.80 -16.52
C THR A 607 -17.55 27.04 -16.32
N GLN A 608 -16.31 26.86 -15.85
CA GLN A 608 -15.29 27.89 -15.94
C GLN A 608 -14.43 27.62 -17.18
N THR A 609 -14.64 28.43 -18.21
CA THR A 609 -13.72 28.63 -19.33
C THR A 609 -12.48 29.35 -18.79
N MET A 610 -11.34 28.68 -18.77
CA MET A 610 -10.05 29.35 -18.57
C MET A 610 -9.55 29.83 -19.93
N GLU A 611 -9.55 31.15 -20.13
CA GLU A 611 -8.74 31.79 -21.16
C GLU A 611 -7.27 31.77 -20.77
N LEU A 612 -6.47 31.07 -21.55
CA LEU A 612 -5.00 31.12 -21.47
C LEU A 612 -4.53 32.43 -22.13
N SER A 613 -4.19 33.44 -21.32
CA SER A 613 -3.45 34.61 -21.80
C SER A 613 -1.97 34.23 -21.98
N HIS A 614 -1.53 34.21 -23.23
CA HIS A 614 -0.12 34.15 -23.60
C HIS A 614 0.61 35.42 -23.11
N VAL A 615 1.53 35.26 -22.15
CA VAL A 615 2.52 36.28 -21.81
C VAL A 615 3.84 35.91 -22.50
N THR A 616 4.17 36.59 -23.56
CA THR A 616 5.50 36.59 -24.18
C THR A 616 6.47 37.44 -23.36
N PRO A 617 7.68 37.01 -23.04
CA PRO A 617 8.68 37.88 -22.42
C PRO A 617 9.31 38.80 -23.47
N LYS A 618 9.21 40.12 -23.25
CA LYS A 618 10.02 41.12 -23.97
C LYS A 618 11.45 41.05 -23.46
N VAL A 619 12.37 40.72 -24.39
CA VAL A 619 13.80 40.97 -24.24
C VAL A 619 14.01 42.47 -24.42
N GLN A 620 14.58 43.17 -23.46
CA GLN A 620 15.23 44.48 -23.65
C GLN A 620 16.73 44.30 -23.61
N LYS A 621 17.37 45.05 -24.51
CA LYS A 621 18.80 45.09 -24.86
C LYS A 621 19.77 45.26 -23.68
#